data_6caba2e71bfa8179cc7a5851ee8b3317
#
_entry.id   6caba2e71bfa8179cc7a5851ee8b3317
#
_cell.length_a   1.000
_cell.length_b   1.000
_cell.length_c   1.000
_cell.angle_alpha   90.00
_cell.angle_beta   90.00
_cell.angle_gamma   90.00
#
_symmetry.space_group_name_H-M   'P 1'
#
loop_
_entity.id
_entity.type
_entity.pdbx_description
1 polymer ?
#
loop_
_entity_poly.entity_id
_entity_poly.type
_entity_poly.pdbx_seq_one_letter_code
_entity_poly.pdbx_strand_id
1 'polypeptide(L)'
;MVVLIPVYWYHYGPTNFLYFCDIALLLTLVGMWLDKPLLISLPAVGILLPQALWCVDFVVQLCGFTMTGMTSYMFDETKPLFLRGLSLFHGRLPFLLLFLIFKLGYDRRALKGWTALASSLCLVAFFFLPKAGATLADPNLPRNVNYVFGMDDAQPQTWMGAELYLVTWIALLVILVYLPTHFLLKRICPTPEQAAAKRA
;
A
#
# COMPACT_ATOMS: atom_id res chain seq x y z
N MET A 1 9.26 1.92 -12.86
CA MET A 1 10.11 1.19 -11.91
C MET A 1 11.58 1.53 -12.09
N VAL A 2 12.14 1.55 -13.31
CA VAL A 2 13.56 1.86 -13.57
C VAL A 2 13.98 3.25 -13.02
N VAL A 3 13.07 4.21 -13.01
CA VAL A 3 13.31 5.54 -12.41
C VAL A 3 12.93 5.57 -10.93
N LEU A 4 11.75 5.03 -10.58
CA LEU A 4 11.21 5.12 -9.21
C LEU A 4 12.13 4.44 -8.18
N ILE A 5 12.59 3.21 -8.46
CA ILE A 5 13.42 2.46 -7.51
C ILE A 5 14.71 3.23 -7.16
N PRO A 6 15.59 3.64 -8.10
CA PRO A 6 16.83 4.32 -7.74
C PRO A 6 16.57 5.68 -7.10
N VAL A 7 15.54 6.42 -7.53
CA VAL A 7 15.21 7.72 -6.94
C VAL A 7 14.71 7.57 -5.50
N TYR A 8 13.79 6.64 -5.23
CA TYR A 8 13.29 6.39 -3.88
C TYR A 8 14.37 5.81 -2.97
N TRP A 9 15.22 4.93 -3.49
CA TRP A 9 16.36 4.42 -2.74
C TRP A 9 17.30 5.55 -2.28
N TYR A 10 17.59 6.48 -3.19
CA TYR A 10 18.48 7.62 -2.88
C TYR A 10 17.87 8.59 -1.87
N HIS A 11 16.56 8.92 -2.02
CA HIS A 11 15.92 9.95 -1.19
C HIS A 11 15.31 9.40 0.10
N TYR A 12 14.80 8.18 0.13
CA TYR A 12 14.06 7.60 1.25
C TYR A 12 14.70 6.33 1.82
N GLY A 13 15.76 5.84 1.19
CA GLY A 13 16.44 4.62 1.60
C GLY A 13 15.67 3.33 1.31
N PRO A 14 16.28 2.17 1.62
CA PRO A 14 15.72 0.86 1.31
C PRO A 14 14.46 0.51 2.11
N THR A 15 14.31 1.06 3.31
CA THR A 15 13.17 0.79 4.20
C THR A 15 11.86 1.34 3.67
N ASN A 16 11.91 2.32 2.76
CA ASN A 16 10.74 2.83 2.07
C ASN A 16 9.99 1.75 1.28
N PHE A 17 10.72 0.79 0.71
CA PHE A 17 10.11 -0.30 -0.05
C PHE A 17 9.37 -1.34 0.81
N LEU A 18 9.31 -1.16 2.12
CA LEU A 18 8.52 -1.98 3.04
C LEU A 18 7.10 -1.43 3.27
N TYR A 19 6.77 -0.26 2.75
CA TYR A 19 5.38 0.19 2.71
C TYR A 19 4.53 -0.75 1.84
N PHE A 20 3.29 -0.98 2.25
CA PHE A 20 2.36 -1.85 1.52
C PHE A 20 2.19 -1.44 0.05
N CYS A 21 2.16 -0.14 -0.23
CA CYS A 21 2.02 0.39 -1.59
C CYS A 21 3.24 0.08 -2.47
N ASP A 22 4.45 0.15 -1.93
CA ASP A 22 5.67 -0.16 -2.67
C ASP A 22 5.82 -1.67 -2.91
N ILE A 23 5.55 -2.50 -1.90
CA ILE A 23 5.47 -3.96 -2.07
C ILE A 23 4.41 -4.33 -3.11
N ALA A 24 3.26 -3.68 -3.07
CA ALA A 24 2.19 -3.91 -4.04
C ALA A 24 2.64 -3.55 -5.47
N LEU A 25 3.35 -2.45 -5.62
CA LEU A 25 3.90 -2.02 -6.91
C LEU A 25 4.93 -3.03 -7.45
N LEU A 26 5.83 -3.53 -6.59
CA LEU A 26 6.82 -4.56 -6.94
C LEU A 26 6.16 -5.89 -7.32
N LEU A 27 5.20 -6.36 -6.52
CA LEU A 27 4.45 -7.59 -6.81
C LEU A 27 3.66 -7.48 -8.12
N THR A 28 3.08 -6.31 -8.39
CA THR A 28 2.36 -6.07 -9.65
C THR A 28 3.30 -6.16 -10.84
N LEU A 29 4.51 -5.56 -10.75
CA LEU A 29 5.51 -5.65 -11.82
C LEU A 29 5.91 -7.10 -12.10
N VAL A 30 6.26 -7.85 -11.05
CA VAL A 30 6.65 -9.27 -11.18
C VAL A 30 5.48 -10.12 -11.68
N GLY A 31 4.27 -9.86 -11.17
CA GLY A 31 3.05 -10.53 -11.57
C GLY A 31 2.71 -10.34 -13.05
N MET A 32 2.95 -9.14 -13.60
CA MET A 32 2.81 -8.86 -15.04
C MET A 32 3.84 -9.61 -15.89
N TRP A 33 5.10 -9.64 -15.46
CA TRP A 33 6.15 -10.33 -16.21
C TRP A 33 5.98 -11.84 -16.24
N LEU A 34 5.45 -12.41 -15.15
CA LEU A 34 5.28 -13.86 -15.01
C LEU A 34 3.88 -14.34 -15.42
N ASP A 35 2.96 -13.44 -15.78
CA ASP A 35 1.53 -13.73 -16.01
C ASP A 35 0.90 -14.53 -14.87
N LYS A 36 1.24 -14.17 -13.60
CA LYS A 36 0.79 -14.90 -12.41
C LYS A 36 -0.40 -14.18 -11.74
N PRO A 37 -1.64 -14.71 -11.86
CA PRO A 37 -2.82 -14.10 -11.26
C PRO A 37 -2.69 -13.87 -9.76
N LEU A 38 -2.05 -14.78 -9.02
CA LEU A 38 -1.84 -14.65 -7.58
C LEU A 38 -1.04 -13.38 -7.24
N LEU A 39 0.06 -13.11 -7.95
CA LEU A 39 0.92 -11.96 -7.69
C LEU A 39 0.24 -10.62 -7.98
N ILE A 40 -0.78 -10.60 -8.83
CA ILE A 40 -1.64 -9.44 -9.08
C ILE A 40 -2.75 -9.36 -8.03
N SER A 41 -3.31 -10.50 -7.63
CA SER A 41 -4.42 -10.57 -6.69
C SER A 41 -4.01 -10.21 -5.26
N LEU A 42 -2.76 -10.54 -4.86
CA LEU A 42 -2.20 -10.18 -3.56
C LEU A 42 -2.29 -8.67 -3.29
N PRO A 43 -1.64 -7.80 -4.09
CA PRO A 43 -1.72 -6.36 -3.89
C PRO A 43 -3.14 -5.81 -4.05
N ALA A 44 -3.95 -6.39 -4.93
CA ALA A 44 -5.31 -5.92 -5.10
C ALA A 44 -6.15 -6.06 -3.84
N VAL A 45 -6.04 -7.18 -3.12
CA VAL A 45 -6.72 -7.34 -1.82
C VAL A 45 -6.24 -6.29 -0.81
N GLY A 46 -4.94 -6.03 -0.79
CA GLY A 46 -4.33 -5.20 0.24
C GLY A 46 -4.52 -3.71 0.06
N ILE A 47 -4.44 -3.23 -1.18
CA ILE A 47 -4.28 -1.79 -1.40
C ILE A 47 -5.39 -1.12 -2.21
N LEU A 48 -6.30 -1.85 -2.87
CA LEU A 48 -7.32 -1.20 -3.70
C LEU A 48 -8.18 -0.22 -2.90
N LEU A 49 -8.65 -0.61 -1.70
CA LEU A 49 -9.46 0.26 -0.86
C LEU A 49 -8.65 1.44 -0.28
N PRO A 50 -7.46 1.25 0.33
CA PRO A 50 -6.63 2.37 0.77
C PRO A 50 -6.21 3.32 -0.35
N GLN A 51 -5.92 2.80 -1.53
CA GLN A 51 -5.55 3.64 -2.69
C GLN A 51 -6.75 4.40 -3.27
N ALA A 52 -7.95 3.82 -3.23
CA ALA A 52 -9.16 4.55 -3.56
C ALA A 52 -9.38 5.72 -2.60
N LEU A 53 -9.17 5.49 -1.29
CA LEU A 53 -9.22 6.55 -0.27
C LEU A 53 -8.14 7.63 -0.54
N TRP A 54 -6.92 7.22 -0.90
CA TRP A 54 -5.85 8.14 -1.28
C TRP A 54 -6.26 9.02 -2.47
N CYS A 55 -6.88 8.44 -3.51
CA CYS A 55 -7.37 9.20 -4.66
C CYS A 55 -8.43 10.23 -4.27
N VAL A 56 -9.35 9.86 -3.40
CA VAL A 56 -10.39 10.77 -2.90
C VAL A 56 -9.76 11.91 -2.08
N ASP A 57 -8.88 11.58 -1.12
CA ASP A 57 -8.17 12.57 -0.30
C ASP A 57 -7.36 13.54 -1.17
N PHE A 58 -6.68 13.04 -2.20
CA PHE A 58 -5.92 13.86 -3.15
C PHE A 58 -6.80 14.85 -3.91
N VAL A 59 -7.97 14.40 -4.41
CA VAL A 59 -8.92 15.28 -5.11
C VAL A 59 -9.52 16.31 -4.15
N VAL A 60 -9.88 15.90 -2.93
CA VAL A 60 -10.42 16.82 -1.91
C VAL A 60 -9.38 17.89 -1.57
N GLN A 61 -8.11 17.50 -1.44
CA GLN A 61 -7.03 18.44 -1.13
C GLN A 61 -6.71 19.36 -2.31
N LEU A 62 -6.84 18.91 -3.56
CA LEU A 62 -6.80 19.79 -4.74
C LEU A 62 -7.89 20.86 -4.73
N CYS A 63 -9.05 20.56 -4.14
CA CYS A 63 -10.14 21.53 -3.97
C CYS A 63 -9.93 22.47 -2.76
N GLY A 64 -8.81 22.39 -2.05
CA GLY A 64 -8.48 23.24 -0.91
C GLY A 64 -8.99 22.74 0.44
N PHE A 65 -9.52 21.53 0.53
CA PHE A 65 -9.99 20.92 1.78
C PHE A 65 -9.06 19.80 2.22
N THR A 66 -8.99 19.51 3.51
CA THR A 66 -8.26 18.36 4.08
C THR A 66 -9.26 17.35 4.62
N MET A 67 -9.23 16.12 4.12
CA MET A 67 -10.08 15.03 4.60
C MET A 67 -9.33 14.16 5.62
N THR A 68 -8.30 13.45 5.19
CA THR A 68 -7.47 12.60 6.07
C THR A 68 -6.07 13.15 6.25
N GLY A 69 -5.59 13.97 5.31
CA GLY A 69 -4.23 14.51 5.30
C GLY A 69 -3.17 13.52 4.79
N MET A 70 -3.56 12.31 4.39
CA MET A 70 -2.59 11.32 3.88
C MET A 70 -1.91 11.73 2.58
N THR A 71 -2.50 12.69 1.84
CA THR A 71 -1.92 13.24 0.60
C THR A 71 -1.24 14.58 0.79
N SER A 72 -1.12 15.10 2.02
CA SER A 72 -0.53 16.42 2.31
C SER A 72 0.90 16.58 1.79
N TYR A 73 1.68 15.48 1.79
CA TYR A 73 3.04 15.49 1.24
C TYR A 73 3.10 15.79 -0.27
N MET A 74 1.99 15.60 -1.00
CA MET A 74 1.89 15.93 -2.43
C MET A 74 1.84 17.45 -2.67
N PHE A 75 1.47 18.22 -1.65
CA PHE A 75 1.33 19.68 -1.68
C PHE A 75 2.46 20.39 -0.90
N ASP A 76 3.37 19.63 -0.32
CA ASP A 76 4.52 20.15 0.41
C ASP A 76 5.56 20.73 -0.57
N GLU A 77 5.67 22.06 -0.62
CA GLU A 77 6.56 22.78 -1.53
C GLU A 77 8.04 22.57 -1.19
N THR A 78 8.38 22.11 0.00
CA THR A 78 9.76 21.77 0.36
C THR A 78 10.26 20.53 -0.38
N LYS A 79 9.36 19.69 -0.92
CA LYS A 79 9.69 18.51 -1.70
C LYS A 79 9.73 18.79 -3.20
N PRO A 80 10.74 18.33 -3.93
CA PRO A 80 10.82 18.51 -5.38
C PRO A 80 9.56 17.98 -6.08
N LEU A 81 9.05 18.77 -7.04
CA LEU A 81 7.87 18.40 -7.82
C LEU A 81 8.03 17.03 -8.49
N PHE A 82 9.25 16.68 -8.90
CA PHE A 82 9.56 15.39 -9.49
C PHE A 82 9.29 14.22 -8.52
N LEU A 83 9.70 14.34 -7.24
CA LEU A 83 9.43 13.31 -6.23
C LEU A 83 7.93 13.17 -5.96
N ARG A 84 7.24 14.31 -5.82
CA ARG A 84 5.77 14.33 -5.68
C ARG A 84 5.09 13.68 -6.89
N GLY A 85 5.59 13.98 -8.12
CA GLY A 85 5.10 13.39 -9.37
C GLY A 85 5.28 11.87 -9.45
N LEU A 86 6.37 11.32 -8.92
CA LEU A 86 6.57 9.86 -8.83
C LEU A 86 5.51 9.20 -7.95
N SER A 87 5.08 9.86 -6.86
CA SER A 87 4.04 9.34 -5.96
C SER A 87 2.64 9.26 -6.59
N LEU A 88 2.41 9.83 -7.78
CA LEU A 88 1.17 9.63 -8.54
C LEU A 88 0.94 8.17 -8.97
N PHE A 89 1.89 7.28 -8.74
CA PHE A 89 1.64 5.85 -8.91
C PHE A 89 0.50 5.35 -8.01
N HIS A 90 0.30 5.97 -6.85
CA HIS A 90 -0.82 5.66 -5.95
C HIS A 90 -2.18 5.82 -6.64
N GLY A 91 -2.32 6.84 -7.50
CA GLY A 91 -3.53 7.04 -8.29
C GLY A 91 -3.65 6.10 -9.49
N ARG A 92 -2.54 5.62 -10.06
CA ARG A 92 -2.56 4.78 -11.28
C ARG A 92 -2.64 3.28 -10.97
N LEU A 93 -2.02 2.85 -9.88
CA LEU A 93 -1.90 1.43 -9.51
C LEU A 93 -3.26 0.74 -9.31
N PRO A 94 -4.27 1.35 -8.67
CA PRO A 94 -5.59 0.72 -8.54
C PRO A 94 -6.24 0.38 -9.88
N PHE A 95 -6.17 1.29 -10.84
CA PHE A 95 -6.73 1.06 -12.18
C PHE A 95 -5.98 -0.04 -12.92
N LEU A 96 -4.65 -0.06 -12.82
CA LEU A 96 -3.82 -1.12 -13.38
C LEU A 96 -4.16 -2.48 -12.74
N LEU A 97 -4.28 -2.55 -11.41
CA LEU A 97 -4.64 -3.78 -10.71
C LEU A 97 -6.02 -4.29 -11.12
N LEU A 98 -7.02 -3.42 -11.20
CA LEU A 98 -8.35 -3.80 -11.68
C LEU A 98 -8.30 -4.33 -13.11
N PHE A 99 -7.64 -3.62 -14.02
CA PHE A 99 -7.45 -4.08 -15.40
C PHE A 99 -6.80 -5.47 -15.46
N LEU A 100 -5.73 -5.67 -14.71
CA LEU A 100 -5.00 -6.95 -14.68
C LEU A 100 -5.83 -8.09 -14.07
N ILE A 101 -6.62 -7.82 -13.03
CA ILE A 101 -7.50 -8.83 -12.43
C ILE A 101 -8.61 -9.24 -13.41
N PHE A 102 -9.21 -8.30 -14.13
CA PHE A 102 -10.18 -8.66 -15.16
C PHE A 102 -9.55 -9.45 -16.31
N LYS A 103 -8.28 -9.15 -16.63
CA LYS A 103 -7.54 -9.85 -17.69
C LYS A 103 -7.02 -11.23 -17.27
N LEU A 104 -6.47 -11.37 -16.05
CA LEU A 104 -5.79 -12.58 -15.57
C LEU A 104 -6.64 -13.43 -14.65
N GLY A 105 -7.70 -12.86 -14.09
CA GLY A 105 -8.55 -13.48 -13.07
C GLY A 105 -8.10 -13.20 -11.65
N TYR A 106 -9.06 -13.23 -10.72
CA TYR A 106 -8.84 -13.06 -9.29
C TYR A 106 -8.56 -14.41 -8.60
N ASP A 107 -7.35 -14.56 -8.06
CA ASP A 107 -6.97 -15.75 -7.29
C ASP A 107 -7.37 -15.59 -5.81
N ARG A 108 -8.29 -16.45 -5.35
CA ARG A 108 -8.85 -16.38 -3.99
C ARG A 108 -7.84 -16.64 -2.87
N ARG A 109 -6.69 -17.26 -3.16
CA ARG A 109 -5.60 -17.47 -2.21
C ARG A 109 -4.97 -16.15 -1.78
N ALA A 110 -5.22 -15.09 -2.52
CA ALA A 110 -4.69 -13.75 -2.27
C ALA A 110 -5.03 -13.21 -0.88
N LEU A 111 -6.22 -13.47 -0.35
CA LEU A 111 -6.57 -13.04 1.01
C LEU A 111 -5.57 -13.57 2.05
N LYS A 112 -5.35 -14.88 2.06
CA LYS A 112 -4.41 -15.51 3.01
C LYS A 112 -2.97 -15.05 2.77
N GLY A 113 -2.56 -15.01 1.50
CA GLY A 113 -1.20 -14.63 1.12
C GLY A 113 -0.88 -13.17 1.48
N TRP A 114 -1.80 -12.24 1.17
CA TRP A 114 -1.60 -10.83 1.53
C TRP A 114 -1.67 -10.61 3.03
N THR A 115 -2.62 -11.23 3.75
CA THR A 115 -2.69 -11.13 5.21
C THR A 115 -1.38 -11.57 5.86
N ALA A 116 -0.82 -12.72 5.45
CA ALA A 116 0.45 -13.20 5.97
C ALA A 116 1.60 -12.23 5.65
N LEU A 117 1.71 -11.76 4.41
CA LEU A 117 2.73 -10.80 3.99
C LEU A 117 2.62 -9.47 4.75
N ALA A 118 1.42 -8.87 4.79
CA ALA A 118 1.20 -7.61 5.46
C ALA A 118 1.44 -7.70 6.97
N SER A 119 1.02 -8.78 7.63
CA SER A 119 1.31 -9.02 9.04
C SER A 119 2.82 -9.13 9.29
N SER A 120 3.54 -9.85 8.43
CA SER A 120 5.00 -9.95 8.51
C SER A 120 5.68 -8.57 8.34
N LEU A 121 5.22 -7.75 7.39
CA LEU A 121 5.73 -6.39 7.19
C LEU A 121 5.44 -5.49 8.41
N CYS A 122 4.27 -5.60 9.03
CA CYS A 122 3.94 -4.90 10.28
C CYS A 122 4.85 -5.32 11.41
N LEU A 123 5.11 -6.63 11.58
CA LEU A 123 6.04 -7.13 12.59
C LEU A 123 7.47 -6.63 12.35
N VAL A 124 7.95 -6.69 11.12
CA VAL A 124 9.28 -6.14 10.76
C VAL A 124 9.34 -4.65 11.05
N ALA A 125 8.31 -3.88 10.66
CA ALA A 125 8.27 -2.44 10.92
C ALA A 125 8.27 -2.14 12.43
N PHE A 126 7.49 -2.88 13.21
CA PHE A 126 7.38 -2.66 14.66
C PHE A 126 8.67 -2.96 15.42
N PHE A 127 9.35 -4.08 15.10
CA PHE A 127 10.52 -4.52 15.85
C PHE A 127 11.86 -3.99 15.34
N PHE A 128 11.96 -3.64 14.06
CA PHE A 128 13.25 -3.35 13.42
C PHE A 128 13.34 -1.97 12.76
N LEU A 129 12.23 -1.24 12.58
CA LEU A 129 12.26 0.06 11.93
C LEU A 129 12.03 1.21 12.93
N PRO A 130 12.38 2.45 12.54
CA PRO A 130 12.17 3.62 13.37
C PRO A 130 10.69 3.82 13.70
N LYS A 131 10.37 3.96 14.97
CA LYS A 131 9.02 4.27 15.45
C LYS A 131 8.62 5.72 15.16
N ALA A 132 7.34 6.01 15.26
CA ALA A 132 6.82 7.37 15.23
C ALA A 132 7.58 8.27 16.23
N GLY A 133 7.89 9.49 15.83
CA GLY A 133 8.65 10.47 16.63
C GLY A 133 10.14 10.18 16.78
N ALA A 134 10.69 9.14 16.16
CA ALA A 134 12.12 8.86 16.23
C ALA A 134 12.93 9.98 15.57
N THR A 135 13.99 10.44 16.23
CA THR A 135 14.96 11.35 15.64
C THR A 135 15.93 10.56 14.75
N LEU A 136 15.96 10.86 13.46
CA LEU A 136 16.82 10.21 12.49
C LEU A 136 17.87 11.19 11.99
N ALA A 137 19.07 10.68 11.64
CA ALA A 137 20.15 11.50 11.07
C ALA A 137 19.73 12.15 9.72
N ASP A 138 18.95 11.41 8.92
CA ASP A 138 18.31 11.94 7.71
C ASP A 138 16.79 12.00 7.96
N PRO A 139 16.18 13.20 7.95
CA PRO A 139 14.75 13.38 8.18
C PRO A 139 13.87 12.79 7.08
N ASN A 140 14.42 12.48 5.90
CA ASN A 140 13.68 11.87 4.80
C ASN A 140 13.49 10.37 4.95
N LEU A 141 14.26 9.71 5.81
CA LEU A 141 14.10 8.28 6.04
C LEU A 141 12.74 7.98 6.68
N PRO A 142 12.06 6.91 6.24
CA PRO A 142 10.74 6.57 6.76
C PRO A 142 10.79 6.16 8.22
N ARG A 143 9.79 6.62 8.95
CA ARG A 143 9.48 6.20 10.31
C ARG A 143 8.04 5.73 10.34
N ASN A 144 7.65 4.96 11.35
CA ASN A 144 6.30 4.44 11.51
C ASN A 144 5.75 3.71 10.26
N VAL A 145 6.61 2.95 9.57
CA VAL A 145 6.25 2.26 8.33
C VAL A 145 5.00 1.40 8.54
N ASN A 146 4.02 1.54 7.67
CA ASN A 146 2.69 0.89 7.75
C ASN A 146 1.87 1.24 8.99
N TYR A 147 2.15 2.38 9.64
CA TYR A 147 1.37 2.95 10.76
C TYR A 147 1.28 2.04 12.00
N VAL A 148 2.34 1.26 12.27
CA VAL A 148 2.35 0.27 13.36
C VAL A 148 2.44 0.89 14.77
N PHE A 149 2.69 2.20 14.88
CA PHE A 149 2.73 2.94 16.14
C PHE A 149 1.65 4.03 16.26
N GLY A 150 0.75 4.17 15.29
CA GLY A 150 -0.28 5.21 15.25
C GLY A 150 -0.44 5.79 13.86
N MET A 151 -1.41 6.67 13.68
CA MET A 151 -1.69 7.31 12.38
C MET A 151 -0.84 8.55 12.13
N ASP A 152 -0.01 8.96 13.10
CA ASP A 152 0.87 10.12 13.02
C ASP A 152 2.35 9.66 13.02
N ASP A 153 3.14 10.19 12.11
CA ASP A 153 4.57 9.90 12.02
C ASP A 153 5.39 10.74 13.03
N ALA A 154 4.83 11.86 13.52
CA ALA A 154 5.50 12.74 14.46
C ALA A 154 5.50 12.19 15.90
N GLN A 155 4.47 11.42 16.27
CA GLN A 155 4.35 10.84 17.61
C GLN A 155 3.53 9.55 17.61
N PRO A 156 3.94 8.55 18.44
CA PRO A 156 3.16 7.33 18.57
C PRO A 156 1.83 7.62 19.28
N GLN A 157 0.83 6.80 19.03
CA GLN A 157 -0.41 6.83 19.80
C GLN A 157 -0.16 6.51 21.29
N THR A 158 -0.96 7.09 22.20
CA THR A 158 -0.79 6.97 23.65
C THR A 158 -1.99 6.37 24.38
N TRP A 159 -3.06 6.03 23.67
CA TRP A 159 -4.33 5.57 24.25
C TRP A 159 -4.39 4.05 24.50
N MET A 160 -3.42 3.27 23.98
CA MET A 160 -3.24 1.86 24.33
C MET A 160 -1.77 1.45 24.26
N GLY A 161 -1.41 0.29 24.85
CA GLY A 161 -0.06 -0.27 24.75
C GLY A 161 0.34 -0.55 23.31
N ALA A 162 1.61 -0.38 22.96
CA ALA A 162 2.09 -0.46 21.58
C ALA A 162 1.82 -1.82 20.92
N GLU A 163 2.00 -2.92 21.67
CA GLU A 163 1.76 -4.28 21.20
C GLU A 163 0.27 -4.54 20.95
N LEU A 164 -0.59 -4.04 21.86
CA LEU A 164 -2.03 -4.14 21.69
C LEU A 164 -2.50 -3.34 20.49
N TYR A 165 -1.90 -2.14 20.26
CA TYR A 165 -2.16 -1.35 19.07
C TYR A 165 -1.79 -2.11 17.80
N LEU A 166 -0.60 -2.72 17.74
CA LEU A 166 -0.16 -3.50 16.58
C LEU A 166 -1.14 -4.63 16.25
N VAL A 167 -1.53 -5.42 17.25
CA VAL A 167 -2.49 -6.52 17.04
C VAL A 167 -3.85 -5.99 16.57
N THR A 168 -4.33 -4.93 17.19
CA THR A 168 -5.58 -4.28 16.80
C THR A 168 -5.50 -3.71 15.40
N TRP A 169 -4.39 -3.06 15.04
CA TRP A 169 -4.16 -2.51 13.71
C TRP A 169 -4.19 -3.58 12.62
N ILE A 170 -3.45 -4.68 12.82
CA ILE A 170 -3.47 -5.84 11.89
C ILE A 170 -4.89 -6.39 11.77
N ALA A 171 -5.62 -6.57 12.88
CA ALA A 171 -6.99 -7.06 12.87
C ALA A 171 -7.93 -6.12 12.10
N LEU A 172 -7.81 -4.80 12.31
CA LEU A 172 -8.61 -3.80 11.59
C LEU A 172 -8.30 -3.79 10.09
N LEU A 173 -7.03 -3.90 9.69
CA LEU A 173 -6.67 -4.04 8.28
C LEU A 173 -7.33 -5.28 7.65
N VAL A 174 -7.32 -6.41 8.34
CA VAL A 174 -7.96 -7.64 7.84
C VAL A 174 -9.48 -7.47 7.73
N ILE A 175 -10.11 -6.97 8.78
CA ILE A 175 -11.59 -6.89 8.88
C ILE A 175 -12.15 -5.78 7.97
N LEU A 176 -11.54 -4.61 7.96
CA LEU A 176 -12.09 -3.42 7.30
C LEU A 176 -11.55 -3.21 5.88
N VAL A 177 -10.41 -3.80 5.54
CA VAL A 177 -9.78 -3.61 4.23
C VAL A 177 -9.75 -4.91 3.44
N TYR A 178 -9.08 -5.95 3.96
CA TYR A 178 -8.80 -7.14 3.16
C TYR A 178 -10.04 -8.02 2.94
N LEU A 179 -10.85 -8.24 3.96
CA LEU A 179 -12.08 -9.04 3.82
C LEU A 179 -13.10 -8.37 2.89
N PRO A 180 -13.48 -7.08 3.06
CA PRO A 180 -14.41 -6.44 2.14
C PRO A 180 -13.92 -6.43 0.70
N THR A 181 -12.63 -6.08 0.49
CA THR A 181 -12.03 -6.10 -0.85
C THR A 181 -12.05 -7.50 -1.46
N HIS A 182 -11.68 -8.53 -0.68
CA HIS A 182 -11.71 -9.91 -1.12
C HIS A 182 -13.10 -10.35 -1.56
N PHE A 183 -14.14 -10.10 -0.75
CA PHE A 183 -15.50 -10.50 -1.07
C PHE A 183 -16.03 -9.76 -2.30
N LEU A 184 -15.70 -8.48 -2.44
CA LEU A 184 -16.05 -7.69 -3.62
C LEU A 184 -15.40 -8.27 -4.88
N LEU A 185 -14.08 -8.46 -4.88
CA LEU A 185 -13.33 -8.98 -6.02
C LEU A 185 -13.78 -10.41 -6.38
N LYS A 186 -14.02 -11.26 -5.38
CA LYS A 186 -14.56 -12.61 -5.59
C LYS A 186 -15.91 -12.62 -6.28
N ARG A 187 -16.74 -11.58 -6.06
CA ARG A 187 -18.08 -11.48 -6.63
C ARG A 187 -18.08 -10.94 -8.06
N ILE A 188 -17.21 -9.96 -8.34
CA ILE A 188 -17.26 -9.20 -9.61
C ILE A 188 -16.21 -9.63 -10.63
N CYS A 189 -15.12 -10.30 -10.20
CA CYS A 189 -14.02 -10.64 -11.09
C CYS A 189 -14.05 -12.13 -11.50
N PRO A 190 -13.61 -12.46 -12.72
CA PRO A 190 -13.48 -13.85 -13.15
C PRO A 190 -12.43 -14.59 -12.33
N THR A 191 -12.55 -15.93 -12.23
CA THR A 191 -11.45 -16.75 -11.72
C THR A 191 -10.31 -16.83 -12.76
N PRO A 192 -9.09 -17.24 -12.37
CA PRO A 192 -8.00 -17.40 -13.33
C PRO A 192 -8.32 -18.34 -14.49
N GLU A 193 -9.03 -19.43 -14.23
CA GLU A 193 -9.48 -20.39 -15.24
C GLU A 193 -10.48 -19.76 -16.22
N GLN A 194 -11.47 -19.02 -15.71
CA GLN A 194 -12.42 -18.29 -16.54
C GLN A 194 -11.75 -17.20 -17.39
N ALA A 195 -10.78 -16.50 -16.83
CA ALA A 195 -10.03 -15.49 -17.55
C ALA A 195 -9.12 -16.11 -18.62
N ALA A 196 -8.51 -17.27 -18.36
CA ALA A 196 -7.71 -18.00 -19.32
C ALA A 196 -8.56 -18.51 -20.49
N ALA A 197 -9.74 -19.09 -20.22
CA ALA A 197 -10.65 -19.57 -21.25
C ALA A 197 -11.16 -18.47 -22.18
N LYS A 198 -11.25 -17.23 -21.73
CA LYS A 198 -11.64 -16.08 -22.57
C LYS A 198 -10.51 -15.56 -23.47
N ARG A 199 -9.25 -15.95 -23.20
CA ARG A 199 -8.07 -15.53 -23.95
C ARG A 199 -7.60 -16.57 -24.98
N ALA A 200 -8.03 -17.82 -24.80
CA ALA A 200 -7.81 -18.92 -25.75
C ALA A 200 -8.76 -18.82 -26.94
#